data_f3d8015145fa557a6fa9895807b6c360
#
_entry.id   f3d8015145fa557a6fa9895807b6c360
#
_cell.length_a   1.000
_cell.length_b   1.000
_cell.length_c   1.000
_cell.angle_alpha   90.00
_cell.angle_beta   90.00
_cell.angle_gamma   90.00
#
_symmetry.space_group_name_H-M   'P 1'
#
loop_
_entity.id
_entity.type
_entity.pdbx_description
1 polymer ?
#
loop_
_entity_poly.entity_id
_entity_poly.type
_entity_poly.pdbx_seq_one_letter_code
_entity_poly.pdbx_strand_id
1 'polypeptide(L)'
;MEHSKAEPETWQPPEGSWASSAARRRNMQAIRSRDTKPEQTVRRLVHALGLRYRVSARPIKDLRRTADMVFRPAKVAVFIDGCYWHGCPEHYVSPRTNPGYWSGKVAGNIARDRDTDQRLTEAGWTVLRFWEHESPDDCALKIAATVSRLRAERDRRGGKLK
;
A
#
# COMPACT_ATOMS: atom_id res chain seq x y z
N MET A 1 41.19 -43.13 -6.55
CA MET A 1 40.71 -41.96 -5.75
C MET A 1 39.35 -41.59 -6.29
N GLU A 2 38.30 -42.10 -5.63
CA GLU A 2 36.90 -41.75 -5.97
C GLU A 2 36.58 -40.42 -5.36
N HIS A 3 36.29 -39.44 -6.21
CA HIS A 3 35.71 -38.16 -5.76
C HIS A 3 34.24 -38.42 -5.51
N SER A 4 33.89 -38.64 -4.25
CA SER A 4 32.51 -38.56 -3.79
C SER A 4 31.97 -37.17 -4.11
N LYS A 5 31.09 -37.06 -5.12
CA LYS A 5 30.27 -35.91 -5.38
C LYS A 5 29.24 -35.87 -4.25
N ALA A 6 29.46 -34.95 -3.28
CA ALA A 6 28.44 -34.63 -2.31
C ALA A 6 27.17 -34.19 -3.03
N GLU A 7 26.06 -34.89 -2.78
CA GLU A 7 24.76 -34.50 -3.31
C GLU A 7 24.44 -33.06 -2.84
N PRO A 8 23.89 -32.20 -3.71
CA PRO A 8 23.56 -30.85 -3.30
C PRO A 8 22.55 -30.92 -2.17
N GLU A 9 22.92 -30.34 -1.02
CA GLU A 9 22.10 -30.23 0.16
C GLU A 9 20.74 -29.61 -0.23
N THR A 10 19.68 -30.42 -0.20
CA THR A 10 18.34 -29.97 -0.58
C THR A 10 17.88 -28.94 0.45
N TRP A 11 17.74 -27.68 0.00
CA TRP A 11 17.27 -26.61 0.87
C TRP A 11 15.93 -26.98 1.52
N GLN A 12 15.92 -26.99 2.86
CA GLN A 12 14.73 -27.25 3.66
C GLN A 12 14.09 -25.90 4.05
N PRO A 13 12.79 -25.69 3.78
CA PRO A 13 12.12 -24.48 4.21
C PRO A 13 12.03 -24.46 5.74
N PRO A 14 12.31 -23.31 6.41
CA PRO A 14 12.01 -23.16 7.83
C PRO A 14 10.54 -23.41 8.12
N GLU A 15 10.23 -23.84 9.33
CA GLU A 15 8.85 -24.08 9.77
C GLU A 15 7.95 -22.87 9.47
N GLY A 16 6.78 -23.13 8.86
CA GLY A 16 5.86 -22.08 8.40
C GLY A 16 6.29 -21.32 7.15
N SER A 17 7.41 -21.70 6.49
CA SER A 17 7.84 -21.09 5.23
C SER A 17 7.12 -21.71 4.04
N TRP A 18 6.56 -20.86 3.20
CA TRP A 18 5.92 -21.23 1.92
C TRP A 18 6.86 -21.12 0.71
N ALA A 19 8.10 -20.68 0.93
CA ALA A 19 9.05 -20.47 -0.17
C ALA A 19 9.57 -21.84 -0.71
N SER A 20 9.55 -22.00 -2.03
CA SER A 20 10.05 -23.20 -2.72
C SER A 20 11.57 -23.26 -2.84
N SER A 21 12.28 -22.18 -2.50
CA SER A 21 13.74 -22.12 -2.48
C SER A 21 14.24 -20.96 -1.61
N ALA A 22 15.51 -21.04 -1.16
CA ALA A 22 16.17 -19.96 -0.43
C ALA A 22 16.24 -18.65 -1.24
N ALA A 23 16.44 -18.75 -2.55
CA ALA A 23 16.44 -17.58 -3.45
C ALA A 23 15.06 -16.89 -3.49
N ARG A 24 13.99 -17.66 -3.63
CA ARG A 24 12.61 -17.11 -3.58
C ARG A 24 12.30 -16.46 -2.25
N ARG A 25 12.72 -17.08 -1.14
CA ARG A 25 12.54 -16.49 0.19
C ARG A 25 13.25 -15.15 0.31
N ARG A 26 14.52 -15.07 -0.11
CA ARG A 26 15.28 -13.79 -0.11
C ARG A 26 14.60 -12.73 -0.98
N ASN A 27 14.16 -13.09 -2.18
CA ASN A 27 13.48 -12.14 -3.07
C ASN A 27 12.20 -11.58 -2.43
N MET A 28 11.39 -12.43 -1.80
CA MET A 28 10.17 -11.99 -1.13
C MET A 28 10.44 -11.15 0.12
N GLN A 29 11.51 -11.45 0.87
CA GLN A 29 11.95 -10.63 2.00
C GLN A 29 12.54 -9.28 1.54
N ALA A 30 13.11 -9.22 0.33
CA ALA A 30 13.62 -7.99 -0.27
C ALA A 30 12.52 -7.09 -0.85
N ILE A 31 11.30 -7.61 -1.05
CA ILE A 31 10.16 -6.79 -1.49
C ILE A 31 9.82 -5.80 -0.38
N ARG A 32 10.09 -4.54 -0.64
CA ARG A 32 9.75 -3.46 0.29
C ARG A 32 8.25 -3.25 0.27
N SER A 33 7.64 -3.25 1.44
CA SER A 33 6.23 -2.90 1.63
C SER A 33 6.01 -1.38 1.69
N ARG A 34 7.05 -0.59 1.50
CA ARG A 34 7.08 0.86 1.62
C ARG A 34 8.12 1.46 0.70
N ASP A 35 7.90 2.69 0.25
CA ASP A 35 8.77 3.42 -0.66
C ASP A 35 8.97 2.70 -2.00
N THR A 36 7.90 2.10 -2.52
CA THR A 36 7.89 1.50 -3.86
C THR A 36 8.03 2.57 -4.94
N LYS A 37 8.42 2.15 -6.15
CA LYS A 37 8.55 3.10 -7.28
C LYS A 37 7.25 3.87 -7.57
N PRO A 38 6.08 3.21 -7.66
CA PRO A 38 4.79 3.91 -7.85
C PRO A 38 4.53 4.95 -6.77
N GLU A 39 4.67 4.58 -5.49
CA GLU A 39 4.49 5.50 -4.36
C GLU A 39 5.41 6.72 -4.47
N GLN A 40 6.70 6.52 -4.72
CA GLN A 40 7.68 7.60 -4.84
C GLN A 40 7.38 8.53 -6.01
N THR A 41 6.91 7.97 -7.14
CA THR A 41 6.58 8.77 -8.32
C THR A 41 5.39 9.67 -8.04
N VAL A 42 4.31 9.12 -7.50
CA VAL A 42 3.11 9.91 -7.13
C VAL A 42 3.46 10.97 -6.07
N ARG A 43 4.26 10.62 -5.06
CA ARG A 43 4.71 11.58 -4.03
C ARG A 43 5.46 12.78 -4.62
N ARG A 44 6.37 12.54 -5.56
CA ARG A 44 7.14 13.62 -6.23
C ARG A 44 6.20 14.56 -7.00
N LEU A 45 5.26 14.00 -7.75
CA LEU A 45 4.29 14.77 -8.52
C LEU A 45 3.39 15.60 -7.60
N VAL A 46 2.85 15.01 -6.54
CA VAL A 46 2.04 15.71 -5.54
C VAL A 46 2.83 16.82 -4.85
N HIS A 47 4.10 16.58 -4.54
CA HIS A 47 4.99 17.59 -3.96
C HIS A 47 5.26 18.74 -4.94
N ALA A 48 5.48 18.42 -6.24
CA ALA A 48 5.67 19.40 -7.30
C ALA A 48 4.41 20.29 -7.49
N LEU A 49 3.22 19.77 -7.24
CA LEU A 49 1.97 20.54 -7.22
C LEU A 49 1.81 21.44 -5.98
N GLY A 50 2.85 21.56 -5.15
CA GLY A 50 2.87 22.46 -3.99
C GLY A 50 2.25 21.87 -2.72
N LEU A 51 1.79 20.63 -2.73
CA LEU A 51 1.18 19.99 -1.56
C LEU A 51 2.22 19.44 -0.60
N ARG A 52 1.91 19.51 0.69
CA ARG A 52 2.74 18.96 1.77
C ARG A 52 1.93 17.92 2.55
N TYR A 53 2.56 16.78 2.84
CA TYR A 53 1.97 15.61 3.46
C TYR A 53 2.98 14.91 4.39
N ARG A 54 2.49 13.99 5.19
CA ARG A 54 3.33 13.06 5.96
C ARG A 54 3.37 11.72 5.24
N VAL A 55 4.56 11.17 5.11
CA VAL A 55 4.81 9.87 4.47
C VAL A 55 4.68 8.76 5.49
N SER A 56 4.09 7.63 5.09
CA SER A 56 3.96 6.42 5.91
C SER A 56 3.50 6.73 7.35
N ALA A 57 2.48 7.56 7.47
CA ALA A 57 1.99 8.05 8.74
C ALA A 57 0.62 7.47 9.09
N ARG A 58 0.32 7.36 10.38
CA ARG A 58 -1.02 6.97 10.85
C ARG A 58 -1.96 8.17 10.74
N PRO A 59 -3.08 8.04 10.02
CA PRO A 59 -4.08 9.11 9.97
C PRO A 59 -4.70 9.38 11.35
N ILE A 60 -5.08 8.32 12.07
CA ILE A 60 -5.64 8.35 13.41
C ILE A 60 -4.83 7.50 14.39
N LYS A 61 -4.81 7.87 15.67
CA LYS A 61 -3.98 7.22 16.70
C LYS A 61 -4.40 5.77 16.97
N ASP A 62 -5.70 5.53 16.99
CA ASP A 62 -6.27 4.25 17.40
C ASP A 62 -6.22 3.17 16.30
N LEU A 63 -5.79 3.54 15.11
CA LEU A 63 -5.58 2.63 14.00
C LEU A 63 -4.09 2.43 13.74
N ARG A 64 -3.58 1.22 14.03
CA ARG A 64 -2.18 0.85 13.81
C ARG A 64 -1.88 0.54 12.31
N ARG A 65 -2.36 1.42 11.41
CA ARG A 65 -2.14 1.31 9.97
C ARG A 65 -1.65 2.64 9.44
N THR A 66 -0.70 2.58 8.53
CA THR A 66 -0.09 3.77 7.91
C THR A 66 -0.63 3.94 6.50
N ALA A 67 -0.88 5.17 6.12
CA ALA A 67 -1.16 5.56 4.73
C ALA A 67 0.11 6.07 4.07
N ASP A 68 0.22 5.94 2.75
CA ASP A 68 1.41 6.36 2.00
C ASP A 68 1.60 7.87 2.02
N MET A 69 0.50 8.61 1.98
CA MET A 69 0.48 10.06 2.20
C MET A 69 -0.69 10.47 3.09
N VAL A 70 -0.43 11.33 4.05
CA VAL A 70 -1.44 11.84 5.00
C VAL A 70 -1.47 13.36 4.98
N PHE A 71 -2.60 13.92 4.58
CA PHE A 71 -2.88 15.36 4.56
C PHE A 71 -3.76 15.72 5.77
N ARG A 72 -3.14 15.95 6.93
CA ARG A 72 -3.87 16.19 8.18
C ARG A 72 -4.85 17.37 8.12
N PRO A 73 -4.48 18.54 7.56
CA PRO A 73 -5.41 19.68 7.50
C PRO A 73 -6.66 19.39 6.66
N ALA A 74 -6.56 18.59 5.62
CA ALA A 74 -7.68 18.19 4.76
C ALA A 74 -8.38 16.91 5.24
N LYS A 75 -7.80 16.18 6.22
CA LYS A 75 -8.19 14.81 6.59
C LYS A 75 -8.29 13.88 5.37
N VAL A 76 -7.24 13.83 4.56
CA VAL A 76 -7.13 12.92 3.42
C VAL A 76 -6.01 11.92 3.69
N ALA A 77 -6.31 10.65 3.52
CA ALA A 77 -5.38 9.53 3.57
C ALA A 77 -5.30 8.88 2.19
N VAL A 78 -4.08 8.70 1.67
CA VAL A 78 -3.84 8.13 0.35
C VAL A 78 -3.08 6.82 0.49
N PHE A 79 -3.55 5.79 -0.22
CA PHE A 79 -2.93 4.48 -0.33
C PHE A 79 -2.64 4.17 -1.79
N ILE A 80 -1.49 3.56 -2.07
CA ILE A 80 -1.10 3.08 -3.39
C ILE A 80 -0.88 1.58 -3.28
N ASP A 81 -1.85 0.82 -3.75
CA ASP A 81 -1.93 -0.61 -3.54
C ASP A 81 -1.24 -1.38 -4.67
N GLY A 82 -0.35 -2.29 -4.30
CA GLY A 82 0.29 -3.21 -5.23
C GLY A 82 -0.73 -4.21 -5.79
N CYS A 83 -0.76 -4.39 -7.10
CA CYS A 83 -1.75 -5.22 -7.80
C CYS A 83 -1.80 -6.66 -7.28
N TYR A 84 -0.66 -7.25 -7.02
CA TYR A 84 -0.57 -8.62 -6.51
C TYR A 84 -1.09 -8.76 -5.07
N TRP A 85 -0.67 -7.84 -4.18
CA TRP A 85 -0.90 -7.99 -2.73
C TRP A 85 -2.31 -7.61 -2.28
N HIS A 86 -2.98 -6.78 -3.04
CA HIS A 86 -4.31 -6.27 -2.74
C HIS A 86 -5.39 -6.80 -3.70
N GLY A 87 -5.05 -7.78 -4.55
CA GLY A 87 -6.00 -8.48 -5.41
C GLY A 87 -6.63 -7.58 -6.46
N CYS A 88 -5.79 -6.86 -7.21
CA CYS A 88 -6.24 -6.02 -8.31
C CYS A 88 -7.14 -6.80 -9.27
N PRO A 89 -8.34 -6.32 -9.60
CA PRO A 89 -9.26 -7.05 -10.47
C PRO A 89 -8.73 -7.22 -11.91
N GLU A 90 -7.80 -6.37 -12.33
CA GLU A 90 -7.25 -6.40 -13.69
C GLU A 90 -5.95 -7.20 -13.80
N HIS A 91 -5.08 -7.17 -12.77
CA HIS A 91 -3.71 -7.68 -12.86
C HIS A 91 -3.39 -8.78 -11.85
N TYR A 92 -4.31 -9.14 -10.96
CA TYR A 92 -4.06 -10.22 -10.02
C TYR A 92 -4.09 -11.58 -10.73
N VAL A 93 -2.97 -12.29 -10.65
CA VAL A 93 -2.87 -13.68 -11.13
C VAL A 93 -2.53 -14.56 -9.94
N SER A 94 -3.38 -15.54 -9.66
CA SER A 94 -3.14 -16.51 -8.58
C SER A 94 -1.89 -17.36 -8.89
N PRO A 95 -0.95 -17.49 -7.94
CA PRO A 95 0.22 -18.33 -8.13
C PRO A 95 -0.15 -19.80 -8.32
N ARG A 96 0.58 -20.48 -9.18
CA ARG A 96 0.41 -21.93 -9.39
C ARG A 96 0.87 -22.77 -8.19
N THR A 97 1.85 -22.26 -7.42
CA THR A 97 2.40 -22.92 -6.22
C THR A 97 1.70 -22.40 -4.98
N ASN A 98 1.14 -23.30 -4.17
CA ASN A 98 0.40 -22.98 -2.94
C ASN A 98 -0.75 -21.96 -3.12
N PRO A 99 -1.66 -22.17 -4.08
CA PRO A 99 -2.70 -21.19 -4.40
C PRO A 99 -3.60 -20.88 -3.20
N GLY A 100 -3.91 -21.86 -2.35
CA GLY A 100 -4.73 -21.67 -1.15
C GLY A 100 -4.10 -20.74 -0.11
N TYR A 101 -2.79 -20.84 0.10
CA TYR A 101 -2.06 -19.94 1.00
C TYR A 101 -2.11 -18.48 0.50
N TRP A 102 -1.85 -18.29 -0.79
CA TRP A 102 -1.81 -16.96 -1.39
C TRP A 102 -3.18 -16.31 -1.49
N SER A 103 -4.21 -17.07 -1.86
CA SER A 103 -5.59 -16.55 -1.88
C SER A 103 -6.05 -16.11 -0.49
N GLY A 104 -5.74 -16.88 0.55
CA GLY A 104 -6.01 -16.50 1.94
C GLY A 104 -5.28 -15.22 2.36
N LYS A 105 -4.01 -15.06 1.94
CA LYS A 105 -3.22 -13.86 2.23
C LYS A 105 -3.79 -12.61 1.56
N VAL A 106 -4.13 -12.72 0.29
CA VAL A 106 -4.76 -11.62 -0.49
C VAL A 106 -6.14 -11.29 0.06
N ALA A 107 -6.98 -12.28 0.36
CA ALA A 107 -8.27 -12.06 1.00
C ALA A 107 -8.15 -11.33 2.35
N GLY A 108 -7.15 -11.70 3.16
CA GLY A 108 -6.85 -11.01 4.41
C GLY A 108 -6.42 -9.56 4.23
N ASN A 109 -5.65 -9.27 3.19
CA ASN A 109 -5.28 -7.90 2.85
C ASN A 109 -6.51 -7.08 2.41
N ILE A 110 -7.33 -7.62 1.52
CA ILE A 110 -8.57 -6.96 1.06
C ILE A 110 -9.51 -6.67 2.24
N ALA A 111 -9.70 -7.62 3.15
CA ALA A 111 -10.52 -7.43 4.34
C ALA A 111 -9.96 -6.31 5.24
N ARG A 112 -8.63 -6.28 5.42
CA ARG A 112 -7.94 -5.24 6.19
C ARG A 112 -8.06 -3.86 5.54
N ASP A 113 -8.00 -3.79 4.21
CA ASP A 113 -8.15 -2.54 3.46
C ASP A 113 -9.57 -1.97 3.64
N ARG A 114 -10.58 -2.81 3.50
CA ARG A 114 -11.99 -2.42 3.73
C ARG A 114 -12.23 -1.92 5.16
N ASP A 115 -11.72 -2.63 6.16
CA ASP A 115 -11.81 -2.20 7.56
C ASP A 115 -11.05 -0.88 7.79
N THR A 116 -9.92 -0.68 7.12
CA THR A 116 -9.17 0.58 7.18
C THR A 116 -9.98 1.73 6.61
N ASP A 117 -10.55 1.55 5.43
CA ASP A 117 -11.33 2.57 4.74
C ASP A 117 -12.58 2.94 5.54
N GLN A 118 -13.29 1.94 6.07
CA GLN A 118 -14.46 2.16 6.92
C GLN A 118 -14.11 2.98 8.16
N ARG A 119 -13.10 2.56 8.94
CA ARG A 119 -12.69 3.24 10.18
C ARG A 119 -12.20 4.66 9.93
N LEU A 120 -11.49 4.90 8.86
CA LEU A 120 -11.06 6.24 8.48
C LEU A 120 -12.24 7.11 8.07
N THR A 121 -13.18 6.57 7.29
CA THR A 121 -14.39 7.28 6.87
C THR A 121 -15.26 7.65 8.09
N GLU A 122 -15.49 6.72 9.01
CA GLU A 122 -16.20 6.95 10.26
C GLU A 122 -15.53 8.04 11.13
N ALA A 123 -14.19 8.13 11.09
CA ALA A 123 -13.43 9.19 11.76
C ALA A 123 -13.40 10.53 10.98
N GLY A 124 -14.16 10.63 9.89
CA GLY A 124 -14.29 11.83 9.07
C GLY A 124 -13.10 12.11 8.16
N TRP A 125 -12.39 11.05 7.77
CA TRP A 125 -11.31 11.10 6.79
C TRP A 125 -11.83 10.74 5.40
N THR A 126 -11.27 11.37 4.38
CA THR A 126 -11.45 10.94 2.99
C THR A 126 -10.30 10.00 2.64
N VAL A 127 -10.65 8.80 2.17
CA VAL A 127 -9.68 7.79 1.74
C VAL A 127 -9.60 7.80 0.22
N LEU A 128 -8.38 7.89 -0.31
CA LEU A 128 -8.08 7.71 -1.73
C LEU A 128 -7.20 6.48 -1.88
N ARG A 129 -7.64 5.53 -2.70
CA ARG A 129 -6.87 4.36 -3.10
C ARG A 129 -6.63 4.37 -4.58
N PHE A 130 -5.40 4.04 -4.94
CA PHE A 130 -4.95 3.91 -6.32
C PHE A 130 -4.20 2.60 -6.47
N TRP A 131 -4.31 1.99 -7.64
CA TRP A 131 -3.49 0.84 -7.98
C TRP A 131 -2.12 1.30 -8.49
N GLU A 132 -1.09 0.50 -8.25
CA GLU A 132 0.27 0.79 -8.72
C GLU A 132 0.39 0.91 -10.25
N HIS A 133 -0.57 0.37 -11.02
CA HIS A 133 -0.62 0.45 -12.48
C HIS A 133 -1.32 1.71 -13.01
N GLU A 134 -2.03 2.46 -12.15
CA GLU A 134 -2.68 3.70 -12.56
C GLU A 134 -1.64 4.77 -12.92
N SER A 135 -2.02 5.66 -13.85
CA SER A 135 -1.17 6.79 -14.23
C SER A 135 -0.79 7.64 -13.01
N PRO A 136 0.51 7.79 -12.69
CA PRO A 136 0.93 8.59 -11.55
C PRO A 136 0.51 10.07 -11.64
N ASP A 137 0.42 10.62 -12.86
CA ASP A 137 -0.01 12.00 -13.11
C ASP A 137 -1.50 12.16 -12.77
N ASP A 138 -2.34 11.23 -13.22
CA ASP A 138 -3.78 11.25 -12.92
C ASP A 138 -4.03 11.07 -11.42
N CYS A 139 -3.29 10.18 -10.76
CA CYS A 139 -3.33 10.01 -9.31
C CYS A 139 -2.99 11.32 -8.61
N ALA A 140 -1.90 11.97 -9.00
CA ALA A 140 -1.43 13.21 -8.39
C ALA A 140 -2.44 14.36 -8.58
N LEU A 141 -3.02 14.49 -9.76
CA LEU A 141 -4.05 15.51 -10.04
C LEU A 141 -5.30 15.28 -9.21
N LYS A 142 -5.77 14.02 -9.10
CA LYS A 142 -6.93 13.65 -8.29
C LYS A 142 -6.70 13.90 -6.80
N ILE A 143 -5.51 13.60 -6.30
CA ILE A 143 -5.11 13.91 -4.92
C ILE A 143 -5.14 15.43 -4.70
N ALA A 144 -4.52 16.20 -5.60
CA ALA A 144 -4.43 17.65 -5.48
C ALA A 144 -5.81 18.30 -5.49
N ALA A 145 -6.67 17.92 -6.42
CA ALA A 145 -8.04 18.42 -6.51
C ALA A 145 -8.84 18.12 -5.23
N THR A 146 -8.75 16.89 -4.71
CA THR A 146 -9.46 16.48 -3.49
C THR A 146 -8.97 17.24 -2.26
N VAL A 147 -7.66 17.33 -2.07
CA VAL A 147 -7.06 18.04 -0.93
C VAL A 147 -7.41 19.52 -0.96
N SER A 148 -7.32 20.17 -2.11
CA SER A 148 -7.61 21.60 -2.25
C SER A 148 -9.08 21.90 -1.98
N ARG A 149 -9.98 21.09 -2.52
CA ARG A 149 -11.44 21.22 -2.27
C ARG A 149 -11.75 21.08 -0.79
N LEU A 150 -11.25 20.04 -0.13
CA LEU A 150 -11.55 19.77 1.27
C LEU A 150 -10.92 20.82 2.23
N ARG A 151 -9.78 21.39 1.88
CA ARG A 151 -9.20 22.53 2.62
C ARG A 151 -10.13 23.74 2.52
N ALA A 152 -10.53 24.10 1.31
CA ALA A 152 -11.42 25.26 1.10
C ALA A 152 -12.79 25.09 1.80
N GLU A 153 -13.35 23.90 1.84
CA GLU A 153 -14.60 23.61 2.56
C GLU A 153 -14.44 23.78 4.07
N ARG A 154 -13.30 23.38 4.63
CA ARG A 154 -13.00 23.54 6.06
C ARG A 154 -12.77 24.97 6.46
N ASP A 155 -12.02 25.73 5.66
CA ASP A 155 -11.77 27.13 5.90
C ASP A 155 -13.08 27.94 5.92
N ARG A 156 -14.01 27.62 5.01
CA ARG A 156 -15.36 28.21 4.99
C ARG A 156 -16.19 27.89 6.23
N ARG A 157 -16.06 26.65 6.77
CA ARG A 157 -16.76 26.24 7.99
C ARG A 157 -16.16 26.87 9.24
N GLY A 158 -14.80 26.94 9.30
CA GLY A 158 -14.08 27.56 10.42
C GLY A 158 -14.23 29.07 10.48
N GLY A 159 -14.42 29.76 9.35
CA GLY A 159 -14.65 31.19 9.28
C GLY A 159 -16.05 31.66 9.70
N LYS A 160 -17.03 30.75 9.82
CA LYS A 160 -18.41 31.07 10.29
C LYS A 160 -18.59 31.00 11.81
N LEU A 161 -17.53 30.64 12.55
CA LEU A 161 -17.55 30.44 14.01
C LEU A 161 -16.77 31.56 14.77
N LYS A 162 -16.51 32.71 14.11
CA LYS A 162 -15.95 33.91 14.76
C LYS A 162 -16.94 35.05 14.78
#